data_ba5666692e3038fe9a2edf95b0347a54
#
_entry.id   ba5666692e3038fe9a2edf95b0347a54
#
_cell.length_a   1.000
_cell.length_b   1.000
_cell.length_c   1.000
_cell.angle_alpha   90.00
_cell.angle_beta   90.00
_cell.angle_gamma   90.00
#
_symmetry.space_group_name_H-M   'P 1'
#
loop_
_entity.id
_entity.type
_entity.pdbx_description
1 polymer ?
#
loop_
_entity_poly.entity_id
_entity_poly.type
_entity_poly.pdbx_seq_one_letter_code
_entity_poly.pdbx_strand_id
1 'polypeptide(L)'
;MKDPKRFQELARWGREEIRLAESEMPGLMALREQFKDQKPLKGARITGCLHMTVQTAVLIETLVQLGAQVRWSSCNIFSTQDHAACAIAEAGIPVFAWKGETEEEYRWCIEQTIEGWGEKGFDLILDDGGDLTNIMHESQYAGIMKNVIGISEETTTGVHNLEMLYQKGLLKVPAINVNDSVTKSKFDNLYGCRESLADGIKRATNVMVAGKTVVVAGYGDVGKGCAQSMRGFGARVLVTEIDPICALQAAMEGFEVVTMEQAAPIADIFVTATGCCDVITERHFLAM
;
A
#
# COMPACT_ATOMS: atom_id res chain seq x y z
N MET A 1 -12.64 19.03 -2.51
CA MET A 1 -12.42 19.78 -3.79
C MET A 1 -13.41 20.95 -3.87
N LYS A 2 -12.92 22.17 -4.18
CA LYS A 2 -13.76 23.40 -4.12
C LYS A 2 -14.56 23.68 -5.41
N ASP A 3 -14.21 23.04 -6.53
CA ASP A 3 -14.90 23.21 -7.81
C ASP A 3 -15.85 22.04 -8.10
N PRO A 4 -17.18 22.25 -8.07
CA PRO A 4 -18.16 21.20 -8.31
C PRO A 4 -18.12 20.60 -9.73
N LYS A 5 -17.75 21.41 -10.75
CA LYS A 5 -17.67 20.91 -12.13
C LYS A 5 -16.49 19.95 -12.28
N ARG A 6 -15.32 20.33 -11.74
CA ARG A 6 -14.14 19.48 -11.75
C ARG A 6 -14.37 18.18 -10.94
N PHE A 7 -15.07 18.29 -9.81
CA PHE A 7 -15.46 17.09 -9.03
C PHE A 7 -16.27 16.10 -9.87
N GLN A 8 -17.32 16.58 -10.56
CA GLN A 8 -18.17 15.73 -11.40
C GLN A 8 -17.43 15.15 -12.61
N GLU A 9 -16.51 15.89 -13.21
CA GLU A 9 -15.66 15.39 -14.30
C GLU A 9 -14.77 14.25 -13.83
N LEU A 10 -14.09 14.43 -12.69
CA LEU A 10 -13.25 13.43 -12.08
C LEU A 10 -14.06 12.20 -11.63
N ALA A 11 -15.22 12.41 -11.02
CA ALA A 11 -16.07 11.28 -10.59
C ALA A 11 -16.53 10.42 -11.78
N ARG A 12 -16.93 11.04 -12.91
CA ARG A 12 -17.27 10.31 -14.13
C ARG A 12 -16.08 9.54 -14.70
N TRP A 13 -14.93 10.17 -14.80
CA TRP A 13 -13.71 9.51 -15.25
C TRP A 13 -13.34 8.34 -14.30
N GLY A 14 -13.34 8.59 -12.99
CA GLY A 14 -13.09 7.55 -12.01
C GLY A 14 -14.05 6.37 -12.12
N ARG A 15 -15.32 6.62 -12.39
CA ARG A 15 -16.31 5.55 -12.59
C ARG A 15 -15.97 4.64 -13.78
N GLU A 16 -15.52 5.21 -14.89
CA GLU A 16 -15.11 4.40 -16.04
C GLU A 16 -13.85 3.58 -15.75
N GLU A 17 -12.86 4.16 -15.05
CA GLU A 17 -11.66 3.43 -14.67
C GLU A 17 -11.93 2.35 -13.60
N ILE A 18 -12.85 2.59 -12.67
CA ILE A 18 -13.29 1.55 -11.72
C ILE A 18 -13.92 0.37 -12.45
N ARG A 19 -14.73 0.60 -13.52
CA ARG A 19 -15.28 -0.48 -14.33
C ARG A 19 -14.21 -1.30 -15.06
N LEU A 20 -13.15 -0.65 -15.53
CA LEU A 20 -11.99 -1.36 -16.08
C LEU A 20 -11.30 -2.20 -14.99
N ALA A 21 -11.06 -1.60 -13.80
CA ALA A 21 -10.46 -2.31 -12.68
C ALA A 21 -11.30 -3.52 -12.22
N GLU A 22 -12.62 -3.45 -12.26
CA GLU A 22 -13.51 -4.60 -11.97
C GLU A 22 -13.22 -5.78 -12.89
N SER A 23 -12.94 -5.54 -14.18
CA SER A 23 -12.60 -6.62 -15.13
C SER A 23 -11.25 -7.27 -14.84
N GLU A 24 -10.33 -6.54 -14.21
CA GLU A 24 -9.01 -7.03 -13.80
C GLU A 24 -9.01 -7.71 -12.41
N MET A 25 -10.13 -7.64 -11.68
CA MET A 25 -10.26 -8.12 -10.29
C MET A 25 -11.36 -9.20 -10.15
N PRO A 26 -11.27 -10.31 -10.92
CA PRO A 26 -12.34 -11.33 -10.97
C PRO A 26 -12.60 -11.99 -9.61
N GLY A 27 -11.61 -12.05 -8.71
CA GLY A 27 -11.78 -12.59 -7.36
C GLY A 27 -12.77 -11.77 -6.53
N LEU A 28 -12.66 -10.43 -6.52
CA LEU A 28 -13.62 -9.56 -5.84
C LEU A 28 -15.00 -9.60 -6.48
N MET A 29 -15.07 -9.67 -7.82
CA MET A 29 -16.34 -9.79 -8.53
C MET A 29 -17.05 -11.11 -8.20
N ALA A 30 -16.30 -12.21 -8.10
CA ALA A 30 -16.85 -13.49 -7.66
C ALA A 30 -17.38 -13.45 -6.21
N LEU A 31 -16.68 -12.77 -5.31
CA LEU A 31 -17.17 -12.56 -3.94
C LEU A 31 -18.46 -11.74 -3.90
N ARG A 32 -18.55 -10.65 -4.68
CA ARG A 32 -19.80 -9.87 -4.79
C ARG A 32 -20.98 -10.76 -5.21
N GLU A 33 -20.80 -11.58 -6.25
CA GLU A 33 -21.85 -12.47 -6.73
C GLU A 33 -22.18 -13.58 -5.73
N GLN A 34 -21.18 -14.23 -5.14
CA GLN A 34 -21.37 -15.31 -4.19
C GLN A 34 -22.14 -14.87 -2.94
N PHE A 35 -21.87 -13.67 -2.43
CA PHE A 35 -22.42 -13.20 -1.16
C PHE A 35 -23.48 -12.10 -1.28
N LYS A 36 -23.96 -11.80 -2.49
CA LYS A 36 -24.92 -10.72 -2.76
C LYS A 36 -26.17 -10.75 -1.89
N ASP A 37 -26.69 -11.96 -1.62
CA ASP A 37 -27.91 -12.16 -0.85
C ASP A 37 -27.64 -12.33 0.65
N GLN A 38 -26.50 -12.92 1.01
CA GLN A 38 -26.13 -13.21 2.40
C GLN A 38 -25.66 -11.97 3.16
N LYS A 39 -24.98 -11.03 2.47
CA LYS A 39 -24.41 -9.80 3.03
C LYS A 39 -23.68 -10.04 4.36
N PRO A 40 -22.58 -10.82 4.34
CA PRO A 40 -21.89 -11.27 5.57
C PRO A 40 -21.33 -10.11 6.41
N LEU A 41 -21.16 -8.93 5.84
CA LEU A 41 -20.68 -7.74 6.54
C LEU A 41 -21.82 -6.81 6.96
N LYS A 42 -23.07 -7.29 6.94
CA LYS A 42 -24.23 -6.46 7.31
C LYS A 42 -24.09 -5.88 8.73
N GLY A 43 -24.04 -4.55 8.79
CA GLY A 43 -23.91 -3.80 10.04
C GLY A 43 -22.48 -3.58 10.50
N ALA A 44 -21.47 -4.19 9.86
CA ALA A 44 -20.08 -3.93 10.17
C ALA A 44 -19.69 -2.50 9.76
N ARG A 45 -18.94 -1.81 10.62
CA ARG A 45 -18.38 -0.48 10.40
C ARG A 45 -16.89 -0.64 10.22
N ILE A 46 -16.40 -0.28 9.06
CA ILE A 46 -14.98 -0.47 8.65
C ILE A 46 -14.33 0.88 8.42
N THR A 47 -13.25 1.14 9.12
CA THR A 47 -12.36 2.27 8.85
C THR A 47 -11.14 1.77 8.11
N GLY A 48 -10.88 2.33 6.92
CA GLY A 48 -9.76 1.93 6.07
C GLY A 48 -8.75 3.04 5.87
N CYS A 49 -7.48 2.67 5.87
CA CYS A 49 -6.34 3.52 5.50
C CYS A 49 -5.46 2.72 4.53
N LEU A 50 -5.73 2.85 3.24
CA LEU A 50 -5.03 2.15 2.17
C LEU A 50 -5.09 3.00 0.90
N HIS A 51 -4.09 2.90 0.04
CA HIS A 51 -3.94 3.69 -1.18
C HIS A 51 -5.27 3.90 -1.91
N MET A 52 -5.74 5.14 -2.05
CA MET A 52 -7.02 5.44 -2.69
C MET A 52 -6.91 5.40 -4.22
N THR A 53 -6.75 4.20 -4.77
CA THR A 53 -6.67 3.91 -6.20
C THR A 53 -7.99 3.39 -6.75
N VAL A 54 -8.08 3.20 -8.08
CA VAL A 54 -9.26 2.58 -8.70
C VAL A 54 -9.47 1.14 -8.23
N GLN A 55 -8.39 0.39 -7.95
CA GLN A 55 -8.48 -0.97 -7.40
C GLN A 55 -9.04 -0.96 -5.98
N THR A 56 -8.59 -0.03 -5.16
CA THR A 56 -9.12 0.17 -3.81
C THR A 56 -10.58 0.60 -3.85
N ALA A 57 -10.99 1.40 -4.83
CA ALA A 57 -12.41 1.74 -5.04
C ALA A 57 -13.26 0.48 -5.27
N VAL A 58 -12.77 -0.49 -6.05
CA VAL A 58 -13.43 -1.80 -6.24
C VAL A 58 -13.55 -2.55 -4.91
N LEU A 59 -12.50 -2.55 -4.09
CA LEU A 59 -12.55 -3.15 -2.74
C LEU A 59 -13.59 -2.47 -1.85
N ILE A 60 -13.59 -1.14 -1.77
CA ILE A 60 -14.55 -0.35 -0.97
C ILE A 60 -15.99 -0.69 -1.38
N GLU A 61 -16.29 -0.65 -2.67
CA GLU A 61 -17.62 -1.00 -3.17
C GLU A 61 -17.99 -2.46 -2.90
N THR A 62 -17.00 -3.37 -2.93
CA THR A 62 -17.23 -4.76 -2.55
C THR A 62 -17.64 -4.87 -1.08
N LEU A 63 -16.91 -4.23 -0.16
CA LEU A 63 -17.26 -4.20 1.26
C LEU A 63 -18.67 -3.65 1.50
N VAL A 64 -19.03 -2.56 0.80
CA VAL A 64 -20.37 -1.95 0.90
C VAL A 64 -21.45 -2.88 0.34
N GLN A 65 -21.23 -3.53 -0.79
CA GLN A 65 -22.16 -4.49 -1.37
C GLN A 65 -22.36 -5.72 -0.46
N LEU A 66 -21.34 -6.13 0.25
CA LEU A 66 -21.41 -7.18 1.27
C LEU A 66 -22.08 -6.72 2.58
N GLY A 67 -22.47 -5.45 2.69
CA GLY A 67 -23.30 -4.91 3.75
C GLY A 67 -22.57 -4.02 4.76
N ALA A 68 -21.29 -3.76 4.59
CA ALA A 68 -20.53 -2.88 5.48
C ALA A 68 -20.85 -1.39 5.27
N GLN A 69 -20.65 -0.62 6.32
CA GLN A 69 -20.48 0.83 6.26
C GLN A 69 -18.96 1.10 6.27
N VAL A 70 -18.50 1.97 5.39
CA VAL A 70 -17.07 2.20 5.18
C VAL A 70 -16.75 3.69 5.26
N ARG A 71 -15.62 4.03 5.87
CA ARG A 71 -14.96 5.35 5.80
C ARG A 71 -13.50 5.12 5.42
N TRP A 72 -12.94 5.98 4.57
CA TRP A 72 -11.66 5.69 3.95
C TRP A 72 -10.72 6.90 3.89
N SER A 73 -9.43 6.66 4.14
CA SER A 73 -8.33 7.57 3.85
C SER A 73 -7.23 6.85 3.05
N SER A 74 -6.30 7.60 2.50
CA SER A 74 -5.10 7.00 1.90
C SER A 74 -4.03 6.74 2.97
N CYS A 75 -3.15 5.80 2.71
CA CYS A 75 -1.96 5.50 3.51
C CYS A 75 -0.68 6.18 2.97
N ASN A 76 -0.81 7.10 2.02
CA ASN A 76 0.32 7.82 1.44
C ASN A 76 -0.14 9.13 0.79
N ILE A 77 0.61 10.20 1.01
CA ILE A 77 0.29 11.56 0.55
C ILE A 77 0.29 11.75 -0.98
N PHE A 78 0.91 10.84 -1.74
CA PHE A 78 1.05 10.96 -3.20
C PHE A 78 0.29 9.89 -4.00
N SER A 79 -0.16 8.81 -3.37
CA SER A 79 -0.69 7.65 -4.09
C SER A 79 -2.16 7.77 -4.50
N THR A 80 -2.91 8.70 -3.92
CA THR A 80 -4.32 8.89 -4.25
C THR A 80 -4.51 9.21 -5.74
N GLN A 81 -5.47 8.52 -6.35
CA GLN A 81 -6.02 8.87 -7.65
C GLN A 81 -7.30 9.68 -7.42
N ASP A 82 -7.23 11.00 -7.61
CA ASP A 82 -8.32 11.93 -7.29
C ASP A 82 -9.65 11.56 -7.96
N HIS A 83 -9.60 11.03 -9.17
CA HIS A 83 -10.79 10.58 -9.88
C HIS A 83 -11.44 9.34 -9.22
N ALA A 84 -10.64 8.42 -8.66
CA ALA A 84 -11.17 7.29 -7.89
C ALA A 84 -11.82 7.78 -6.58
N ALA A 85 -11.15 8.67 -5.84
CA ALA A 85 -11.68 9.26 -4.63
C ALA A 85 -13.00 10.01 -4.89
N CYS A 86 -13.07 10.82 -5.96
CA CYS A 86 -14.28 11.53 -6.35
C CYS A 86 -15.43 10.57 -6.72
N ALA A 87 -15.16 9.48 -7.43
CA ALA A 87 -16.19 8.50 -7.81
C ALA A 87 -16.80 7.81 -6.58
N ILE A 88 -15.99 7.44 -5.59
CA ILE A 88 -16.45 6.82 -4.36
C ILE A 88 -17.20 7.82 -3.48
N ALA A 89 -16.72 9.07 -3.40
CA ALA A 89 -17.42 10.14 -2.68
C ALA A 89 -18.78 10.47 -3.32
N GLU A 90 -18.88 10.51 -4.67
CA GLU A 90 -20.14 10.69 -5.38
C GLU A 90 -21.14 9.57 -5.12
N ALA A 91 -20.64 8.34 -4.93
CA ALA A 91 -21.47 7.20 -4.51
C ALA A 91 -21.96 7.28 -3.05
N GLY A 92 -21.62 8.34 -2.33
CA GLY A 92 -22.06 8.59 -0.95
C GLY A 92 -21.22 7.88 0.13
N ILE A 93 -20.06 7.35 -0.24
CA ILE A 93 -19.13 6.73 0.71
C ILE A 93 -18.14 7.80 1.18
N PRO A 94 -17.97 8.02 2.50
CA PRO A 94 -17.03 9.01 3.01
C PRO A 94 -15.57 8.65 2.70
N VAL A 95 -14.93 9.47 1.87
CA VAL A 95 -13.51 9.37 1.50
C VAL A 95 -12.80 10.67 1.83
N PHE A 96 -11.70 10.57 2.52
CA PHE A 96 -10.81 11.67 2.91
C PHE A 96 -9.43 11.37 2.34
N ALA A 97 -9.22 11.71 1.08
CA ALA A 97 -7.95 11.49 0.38
C ALA A 97 -7.86 12.36 -0.88
N TRP A 98 -6.69 12.92 -1.14
CA TRP A 98 -6.35 13.56 -2.40
C TRP A 98 -4.84 13.47 -2.66
N LYS A 99 -4.42 13.64 -3.89
CA LYS A 99 -3.01 13.59 -4.23
C LYS A 99 -2.30 14.88 -3.82
N GLY A 100 -1.21 14.73 -3.07
CA GLY A 100 -0.37 15.85 -2.64
C GLY A 100 -0.85 16.50 -1.33
N GLU A 101 -1.36 15.68 -0.41
CA GLU A 101 -1.61 16.08 0.97
C GLU A 101 -0.32 16.54 1.65
N THR A 102 -0.42 17.53 2.55
CA THR A 102 0.63 17.77 3.55
C THR A 102 0.56 16.72 4.66
N GLU A 103 1.59 16.61 5.48
CA GLU A 103 1.59 15.69 6.63
C GLU A 103 0.44 15.98 7.60
N GLU A 104 0.10 17.26 7.82
CA GLU A 104 -1.01 17.65 8.68
C GLU A 104 -2.36 17.27 8.04
N GLU A 105 -2.52 17.47 6.73
CA GLU A 105 -3.73 17.08 6.00
C GLU A 105 -3.90 15.56 5.98
N TYR A 106 -2.81 14.82 5.77
CA TYR A 106 -2.78 13.36 5.82
C TYR A 106 -3.26 12.83 7.17
N ARG A 107 -2.69 13.33 8.27
CA ARG A 107 -3.14 12.97 9.61
C ARG A 107 -4.61 13.33 9.83
N TRP A 108 -5.02 14.53 9.44
CA TRP A 108 -6.41 14.95 9.52
C TRP A 108 -7.34 14.01 8.74
N CYS A 109 -6.97 13.57 7.55
CA CYS A 109 -7.74 12.61 6.75
C CYS A 109 -7.98 11.30 7.51
N ILE A 110 -6.95 10.74 8.13
CA ILE A 110 -7.08 9.53 8.95
C ILE A 110 -8.01 9.80 10.15
N GLU A 111 -7.82 10.91 10.87
CA GLU A 111 -8.66 11.27 12.02
C GLU A 111 -10.14 11.43 11.62
N GLN A 112 -10.44 11.99 10.44
CA GLN A 112 -11.81 12.06 9.92
C GLN A 112 -12.45 10.70 9.70
N THR A 113 -11.67 9.68 9.35
CA THR A 113 -12.22 8.31 9.23
C THR A 113 -12.58 7.72 10.59
N ILE A 114 -11.90 8.11 11.64
CA ILE A 114 -12.13 7.67 13.03
C ILE A 114 -13.31 8.43 13.64
N GLU A 115 -13.23 9.74 13.69
CA GLU A 115 -14.17 10.62 14.39
C GLU A 115 -15.58 10.63 13.79
N GLY A 116 -15.66 10.42 12.49
CA GLY A 116 -16.94 10.42 11.77
C GLY A 116 -17.92 9.32 12.16
N TRP A 117 -17.53 8.35 12.99
CA TRP A 117 -18.42 7.35 13.56
C TRP A 117 -19.07 7.79 14.88
N GLY A 118 -18.64 8.91 15.45
CA GLY A 118 -19.06 9.40 16.75
C GLY A 118 -18.66 8.46 17.90
N GLU A 119 -19.32 8.57 19.03
CA GLU A 119 -18.96 7.83 20.24
C GLU A 119 -19.03 6.31 20.11
N LYS A 120 -19.87 5.80 19.21
CA LYS A 120 -20.00 4.35 18.96
C LYS A 120 -18.77 3.76 18.27
N GLY A 121 -17.96 4.59 17.63
CA GLY A 121 -16.78 4.15 16.88
C GLY A 121 -17.12 3.16 15.77
N PHE A 122 -16.17 2.30 15.43
CA PHE A 122 -16.24 1.31 14.36
C PHE A 122 -15.75 -0.06 14.85
N ASP A 123 -15.92 -1.08 14.01
CA ASP A 123 -15.72 -2.48 14.42
C ASP A 123 -14.39 -3.05 13.90
N LEU A 124 -13.95 -2.64 12.68
CA LEU A 124 -12.78 -3.20 12.01
C LEU A 124 -11.88 -2.12 11.44
N ILE A 125 -10.58 -2.36 11.52
CA ILE A 125 -9.53 -1.58 10.85
C ILE A 125 -9.04 -2.38 9.64
N LEU A 126 -8.94 -1.71 8.49
CA LEU A 126 -8.20 -2.18 7.33
C LEU A 126 -7.07 -1.20 7.08
N ASP A 127 -5.84 -1.61 7.30
CA ASP A 127 -4.66 -0.73 7.28
C ASP A 127 -3.60 -1.21 6.30
N ASP A 128 -2.77 -0.27 5.88
CA ASP A 128 -1.63 -0.51 4.99
C ASP A 128 -0.46 0.37 5.45
N GLY A 129 0.48 -0.24 6.18
CA GLY A 129 1.64 0.42 6.76
C GLY A 129 1.51 0.78 8.24
N GLY A 130 0.31 0.64 8.83
CA GLY A 130 0.09 0.73 10.26
C GLY A 130 -0.18 2.14 10.81
N ASP A 131 -0.37 3.16 9.97
CA ASP A 131 -0.56 4.54 10.45
C ASP A 131 -1.89 4.72 11.18
N LEU A 132 -2.99 4.23 10.63
CA LEU A 132 -4.28 4.23 11.30
C LEU A 132 -4.22 3.41 12.60
N THR A 133 -3.59 2.26 12.55
CA THR A 133 -3.37 1.40 13.73
C THR A 133 -2.61 2.13 14.84
N ASN A 134 -1.53 2.82 14.50
CA ASN A 134 -0.74 3.58 15.48
C ASN A 134 -1.55 4.71 16.10
N ILE A 135 -2.26 5.50 15.29
CA ILE A 135 -3.14 6.56 15.77
C ILE A 135 -4.21 6.00 16.73
N MET A 136 -4.82 4.86 16.39
CA MET A 136 -5.81 4.21 17.24
C MET A 136 -5.25 3.70 18.57
N HIS A 137 -3.94 3.49 18.69
CA HIS A 137 -3.28 3.13 19.97
C HIS A 137 -2.94 4.34 20.83
N GLU A 138 -3.10 5.57 20.33
CA GLU A 138 -2.96 6.78 21.14
C GLU A 138 -4.04 6.87 22.24
N SER A 139 -3.71 7.53 23.34
CA SER A 139 -4.59 7.60 24.52
C SER A 139 -5.94 8.26 24.25
N GLN A 140 -6.00 9.23 23.33
CA GLN A 140 -7.23 9.94 22.97
C GLN A 140 -8.28 9.04 22.33
N TYR A 141 -7.88 7.97 21.61
CA TYR A 141 -8.77 7.02 20.96
C TYR A 141 -9.04 5.76 21.79
N ALA A 142 -8.55 5.68 23.03
CA ALA A 142 -8.71 4.50 23.88
C ALA A 142 -10.19 4.11 24.11
N GLY A 143 -11.10 5.08 24.09
CA GLY A 143 -12.56 4.85 24.20
C GLY A 143 -13.14 4.14 22.98
N ILE A 144 -12.76 4.58 21.78
CA ILE A 144 -13.17 4.02 20.50
C ILE A 144 -12.52 2.64 20.29
N MET A 145 -11.23 2.52 20.62
CA MET A 145 -10.47 1.28 20.45
C MET A 145 -11.09 0.07 21.16
N LYS A 146 -11.82 0.28 22.24
CA LYS A 146 -12.55 -0.78 22.96
C LYS A 146 -13.63 -1.45 22.12
N ASN A 147 -14.13 -0.79 21.08
CA ASN A 147 -15.18 -1.30 20.20
C ASN A 147 -14.60 -2.01 18.97
N VAL A 148 -13.31 -1.82 18.70
CA VAL A 148 -12.62 -2.48 17.57
C VAL A 148 -12.45 -3.96 17.89
N ILE A 149 -12.85 -4.82 16.96
CA ILE A 149 -12.80 -6.29 17.09
C ILE A 149 -11.52 -6.85 16.44
N GLY A 150 -10.96 -6.16 15.47
CA GLY A 150 -9.75 -6.63 14.81
C GLY A 150 -9.18 -5.67 13.78
N ILE A 151 -7.96 -5.96 13.39
CA ILE A 151 -7.15 -5.24 12.40
C ILE A 151 -6.83 -6.21 11.26
N SER A 152 -6.84 -5.72 10.03
CA SER A 152 -6.32 -6.39 8.84
C SER A 152 -5.21 -5.52 8.26
N GLU A 153 -4.00 -6.08 8.14
CA GLU A 153 -2.82 -5.34 7.67
C GLU A 153 -2.32 -5.88 6.34
N GLU A 154 -2.14 -4.98 5.38
CA GLU A 154 -1.84 -5.26 3.98
C GLU A 154 -0.35 -5.50 3.71
N THR A 155 0.57 -4.82 4.42
CA THR A 155 1.95 -4.68 3.96
C THR A 155 3.01 -5.03 5.01
N THR A 156 4.21 -5.37 4.56
CA THR A 156 5.34 -5.81 5.40
C THR A 156 5.67 -4.82 6.51
N THR A 157 5.71 -3.52 6.23
CA THR A 157 6.04 -2.49 7.24
C THR A 157 4.99 -2.41 8.33
N GLY A 158 3.71 -2.53 7.99
CA GLY A 158 2.61 -2.56 8.96
C GLY A 158 2.59 -3.85 9.77
N VAL A 159 2.87 -5.00 9.16
CA VAL A 159 3.03 -6.28 9.88
C VAL A 159 4.15 -6.17 10.91
N HIS A 160 5.31 -5.63 10.53
CA HIS A 160 6.42 -5.40 11.47
C HIS A 160 6.00 -4.48 12.63
N ASN A 161 5.24 -3.43 12.36
CA ASN A 161 4.69 -2.55 13.40
C ASN A 161 3.74 -3.31 14.35
N LEU A 162 2.86 -4.15 13.83
CA LEU A 162 1.98 -5.00 14.64
C LEU A 162 2.76 -5.98 15.52
N GLU A 163 3.81 -6.60 14.98
CA GLU A 163 4.70 -7.49 15.73
C GLU A 163 5.40 -6.75 16.88
N MET A 164 5.88 -5.53 16.63
CA MET A 164 6.49 -4.67 17.64
C MET A 164 5.48 -4.32 18.75
N LEU A 165 4.25 -3.99 18.41
CA LEU A 165 3.17 -3.73 19.37
C LEU A 165 2.84 -4.99 20.18
N TYR A 166 2.78 -6.15 19.54
CA TYR A 166 2.53 -7.42 20.21
C TYR A 166 3.63 -7.79 21.19
N GLN A 167 4.90 -7.71 20.77
CA GLN A 167 6.06 -8.02 21.63
C GLN A 167 6.14 -7.13 22.86
N LYS A 168 5.71 -5.86 22.73
CA LYS A 168 5.64 -4.90 23.84
C LYS A 168 4.38 -5.07 24.71
N GLY A 169 3.48 -5.98 24.37
CA GLY A 169 2.19 -6.14 25.07
C GLY A 169 1.23 -4.95 24.88
N LEU A 170 1.41 -4.17 23.82
CA LEU A 170 0.62 -2.98 23.51
C LEU A 170 -0.49 -3.20 22.50
N LEU A 171 -0.42 -4.27 21.70
CA LEU A 171 -1.46 -4.62 20.72
C LEU A 171 -2.76 -4.96 21.47
N LYS A 172 -3.81 -4.18 21.24
CA LYS A 172 -5.05 -4.23 22.02
C LYS A 172 -6.10 -5.18 21.47
N VAL A 173 -6.01 -5.55 20.21
CA VAL A 173 -6.99 -6.38 19.50
C VAL A 173 -6.29 -7.37 18.57
N PRO A 174 -6.94 -8.47 18.17
CA PRO A 174 -6.40 -9.39 17.18
C PRO A 174 -6.05 -8.66 15.87
N ALA A 175 -4.94 -9.05 15.25
CA ALA A 175 -4.53 -8.54 13.96
C ALA A 175 -4.30 -9.69 12.97
N ILE A 176 -4.77 -9.53 11.74
CA ILE A 176 -4.61 -10.49 10.64
C ILE A 176 -3.54 -9.93 9.70
N ASN A 177 -2.45 -10.69 9.56
CA ASN A 177 -1.40 -10.45 8.59
C ASN A 177 -1.84 -10.96 7.22
N VAL A 178 -2.35 -10.06 6.37
CA VAL A 178 -2.72 -10.38 4.98
C VAL A 178 -1.49 -10.44 4.09
N ASN A 179 -0.45 -9.63 4.40
CA ASN A 179 0.77 -9.57 3.60
C ASN A 179 1.41 -10.94 3.38
N ASP A 180 1.49 -11.76 4.42
CA ASP A 180 2.19 -13.05 4.37
C ASP A 180 1.30 -14.21 3.90
N SER A 181 0.05 -13.95 3.53
CA SER A 181 -0.73 -14.95 2.82
C SER A 181 -0.04 -15.28 1.49
N VAL A 182 0.00 -16.57 1.14
CA VAL A 182 0.69 -17.03 -0.10
C VAL A 182 0.13 -16.34 -1.33
N THR A 183 -1.18 -16.12 -1.37
CA THR A 183 -1.87 -15.47 -2.49
C THR A 183 -1.68 -13.94 -2.52
N LYS A 184 -1.06 -13.33 -1.50
CA LYS A 184 -0.68 -11.93 -1.49
C LYS A 184 0.81 -11.76 -1.76
N SER A 185 1.69 -12.17 -0.85
CA SER A 185 3.12 -11.87 -0.93
C SER A 185 3.82 -12.48 -2.15
N LYS A 186 3.44 -13.70 -2.54
CA LYS A 186 4.05 -14.38 -3.69
C LYS A 186 3.49 -13.90 -5.04
N PHE A 187 2.47 -13.05 -5.03
CA PHE A 187 1.87 -12.48 -6.22
C PHE A 187 2.02 -10.96 -6.26
N ASP A 188 1.37 -10.22 -5.37
CA ASP A 188 1.41 -8.76 -5.37
C ASP A 188 2.83 -8.22 -5.13
N ASN A 189 3.48 -8.62 -4.04
CA ASN A 189 4.81 -8.11 -3.71
C ASN A 189 5.83 -8.45 -4.80
N LEU A 190 5.73 -9.62 -5.43
CA LEU A 190 6.65 -10.06 -6.48
C LEU A 190 6.25 -9.50 -7.85
N TYR A 191 5.10 -9.89 -8.37
CA TYR A 191 4.68 -9.57 -9.75
C TYR A 191 4.18 -8.14 -9.87
N GLY A 192 3.46 -7.62 -8.87
CA GLY A 192 3.00 -6.24 -8.84
C GLY A 192 4.16 -5.26 -8.86
N CYS A 193 5.15 -5.46 -8.00
CA CYS A 193 6.35 -4.60 -7.98
C CYS A 193 7.23 -4.79 -9.21
N ARG A 194 7.28 -6.00 -9.80
CA ARG A 194 7.98 -6.25 -11.06
C ARG A 194 7.43 -5.40 -12.20
N GLU A 195 6.12 -5.21 -12.26
CA GLU A 195 5.48 -4.39 -13.28
C GLU A 195 5.52 -2.90 -12.95
N SER A 196 5.16 -2.52 -11.72
CA SER A 196 4.98 -1.13 -11.33
C SER A 196 6.30 -0.35 -11.18
N LEU A 197 7.42 -0.99 -10.84
CA LEU A 197 8.70 -0.29 -10.70
C LEU A 197 9.12 0.43 -11.98
N ALA A 198 9.09 -0.26 -13.11
CA ALA A 198 9.49 0.32 -14.38
C ALA A 198 8.53 1.44 -14.82
N ASP A 199 7.24 1.27 -14.60
CA ASP A 199 6.24 2.31 -14.87
C ASP A 199 6.50 3.56 -13.99
N GLY A 200 6.75 3.37 -12.70
CA GLY A 200 7.07 4.47 -11.78
C GLY A 200 8.33 5.24 -12.19
N ILE A 201 9.42 4.54 -12.50
CA ILE A 201 10.66 5.19 -12.95
C ILE A 201 10.45 6.00 -14.23
N LYS A 202 9.74 5.43 -15.20
CA LYS A 202 9.50 6.09 -16.50
C LYS A 202 8.60 7.31 -16.37
N ARG A 203 7.56 7.24 -15.54
CA ARG A 203 6.66 8.38 -15.28
C ARG A 203 7.36 9.49 -14.52
N ALA A 204 8.22 9.16 -13.56
CA ALA A 204 8.90 10.15 -12.73
C ALA A 204 10.07 10.83 -13.44
N THR A 205 10.81 10.13 -14.31
CA THR A 205 12.13 10.58 -14.76
C THR A 205 12.34 10.61 -16.26
N ASN A 206 11.57 9.90 -17.05
CA ASN A 206 11.80 9.64 -18.48
C ASN A 206 13.19 9.04 -18.82
N VAL A 207 13.87 8.45 -17.83
CA VAL A 207 15.20 7.88 -17.98
C VAL A 207 15.14 6.55 -18.72
N MET A 208 16.10 6.33 -19.65
CA MET A 208 16.31 5.03 -20.26
C MET A 208 16.95 4.09 -19.23
N VAL A 209 16.34 2.93 -19.00
CA VAL A 209 16.86 1.91 -18.06
C VAL A 209 17.90 1.01 -18.69
N ALA A 210 17.78 0.72 -20.00
CA ALA A 210 18.69 -0.14 -20.71
C ALA A 210 20.15 0.38 -20.64
N GLY A 211 21.09 -0.52 -20.34
CA GLY A 211 22.52 -0.22 -20.24
C GLY A 211 22.95 0.44 -18.93
N LYS A 212 22.02 0.79 -18.05
CA LYS A 212 22.34 1.37 -16.74
C LYS A 212 22.67 0.30 -15.70
N THR A 213 23.45 0.69 -14.69
CA THR A 213 23.67 -0.11 -13.49
C THR A 213 22.62 0.25 -12.46
N VAL A 214 21.76 -0.70 -12.13
CA VAL A 214 20.69 -0.55 -11.14
C VAL A 214 21.03 -1.36 -9.90
N VAL A 215 21.02 -0.72 -8.74
CA VAL A 215 21.22 -1.38 -7.45
C VAL A 215 19.86 -1.59 -6.79
N VAL A 216 19.54 -2.85 -6.50
CA VAL A 216 18.35 -3.20 -5.73
C VAL A 216 18.78 -3.58 -4.32
N ALA A 217 18.40 -2.75 -3.35
CA ALA A 217 18.66 -3.00 -1.94
C ALA A 217 17.51 -3.78 -1.33
N GLY A 218 17.79 -5.00 -0.92
CA GLY A 218 16.80 -5.99 -0.45
C GLY A 218 16.43 -7.00 -1.56
N TYR A 219 16.36 -8.29 -1.18
CA TYR A 219 15.97 -9.39 -2.09
C TYR A 219 14.87 -10.28 -1.50
N GLY A 220 13.96 -9.68 -0.73
CA GLY A 220 12.65 -10.24 -0.39
C GLY A 220 11.74 -10.32 -1.64
N ASP A 221 10.45 -10.57 -1.47
CA ASP A 221 9.53 -10.71 -2.61
C ASP A 221 9.49 -9.46 -3.49
N VAL A 222 9.47 -8.26 -2.89
CA VAL A 222 9.53 -6.98 -3.62
C VAL A 222 10.86 -6.85 -4.38
N GLY A 223 11.99 -7.07 -3.69
CA GLY A 223 13.31 -6.95 -4.29
C GLY A 223 13.54 -7.92 -5.47
N LYS A 224 13.03 -9.15 -5.37
CA LYS A 224 13.03 -10.13 -6.47
C LYS A 224 12.29 -9.61 -7.70
N GLY A 225 11.08 -9.07 -7.49
CA GLY A 225 10.29 -8.46 -8.56
C GLY A 225 11.02 -7.28 -9.21
N CYS A 226 11.55 -6.38 -8.38
CA CYS A 226 12.30 -5.21 -8.84
C CYS A 226 13.55 -5.59 -9.65
N ALA A 227 14.35 -6.53 -9.16
CA ALA A 227 15.56 -6.99 -9.84
C ALA A 227 15.25 -7.64 -11.20
N GLN A 228 14.23 -8.48 -11.27
CA GLN A 228 13.76 -9.09 -12.51
C GLN A 228 13.25 -8.05 -13.51
N SER A 229 12.49 -7.04 -13.03
CA SER A 229 11.99 -5.93 -13.85
C SER A 229 13.15 -5.18 -14.52
N MET A 230 14.11 -4.72 -13.74
CA MET A 230 15.23 -3.93 -14.26
C MET A 230 16.10 -4.74 -15.21
N ARG A 231 16.39 -6.00 -14.91
CA ARG A 231 17.08 -6.92 -15.82
C ARG A 231 16.31 -7.11 -17.13
N GLY A 232 14.99 -7.24 -17.05
CA GLY A 232 14.11 -7.37 -18.23
C GLY A 232 14.15 -6.14 -19.15
N PHE A 233 14.39 -4.95 -18.61
CA PHE A 233 14.61 -3.72 -19.36
C PHE A 233 16.06 -3.52 -19.84
N GLY A 234 16.95 -4.51 -19.65
CA GLY A 234 18.32 -4.46 -20.13
C GLY A 234 19.29 -3.71 -19.21
N ALA A 235 18.96 -3.53 -17.96
CA ALA A 235 19.89 -3.00 -16.96
C ALA A 235 20.88 -4.07 -16.49
N ARG A 236 22.08 -3.64 -16.09
CA ARG A 236 22.96 -4.42 -15.23
C ARG A 236 22.47 -4.27 -13.79
N VAL A 237 22.00 -5.36 -13.19
CA VAL A 237 21.43 -5.33 -11.84
C VAL A 237 22.42 -5.86 -10.82
N LEU A 238 22.67 -5.08 -9.78
CA LEU A 238 23.38 -5.46 -8.57
C LEU A 238 22.38 -5.57 -7.42
N VAL A 239 22.60 -6.51 -6.52
CA VAL A 239 21.75 -6.72 -5.34
C VAL A 239 22.57 -6.49 -4.07
N THR A 240 22.00 -5.75 -3.11
CA THR A 240 22.55 -5.70 -1.75
C THR A 240 21.55 -6.35 -0.81
N GLU A 241 22.02 -7.27 0.04
CA GLU A 241 21.15 -8.02 0.94
C GLU A 241 21.92 -8.44 2.21
N ILE A 242 21.26 -8.35 3.36
CA ILE A 242 21.84 -8.74 4.66
C ILE A 242 21.44 -10.16 5.07
N ASP A 243 20.28 -10.64 4.61
CA ASP A 243 19.85 -12.01 4.85
C ASP A 243 20.64 -12.96 3.93
N PRO A 244 21.43 -13.91 4.50
CA PRO A 244 22.27 -14.78 3.69
C PRO A 244 21.47 -15.74 2.81
N ILE A 245 20.22 -16.07 3.16
CA ILE A 245 19.36 -16.94 2.34
C ILE A 245 18.88 -16.15 1.11
N CYS A 246 18.39 -14.92 1.31
CA CYS A 246 17.96 -14.07 0.22
C CYS A 246 19.14 -13.68 -0.69
N ALA A 247 20.33 -13.40 -0.11
CA ALA A 247 21.55 -13.14 -0.86
C ALA A 247 21.96 -14.34 -1.73
N LEU A 248 21.90 -15.57 -1.16
CA LEU A 248 22.20 -16.79 -1.91
C LEU A 248 21.17 -17.00 -3.05
N GLN A 249 19.89 -16.74 -2.82
CA GLN A 249 18.87 -16.81 -3.87
C GLN A 249 19.18 -15.84 -5.01
N ALA A 250 19.56 -14.58 -4.69
CA ALA A 250 19.95 -13.62 -5.71
C ALA A 250 21.15 -14.11 -6.56
N ALA A 251 22.18 -14.65 -5.91
CA ALA A 251 23.34 -15.23 -6.59
C ALA A 251 22.95 -16.43 -7.48
N MET A 252 22.07 -17.32 -6.99
CA MET A 252 21.58 -18.48 -7.75
C MET A 252 20.74 -18.08 -8.97
N GLU A 253 20.07 -16.93 -8.91
CA GLU A 253 19.33 -16.34 -10.05
C GLU A 253 20.21 -15.53 -10.99
N GLY A 254 21.53 -15.49 -10.74
CA GLY A 254 22.53 -14.86 -11.60
C GLY A 254 22.68 -13.36 -11.41
N PHE A 255 22.29 -12.81 -10.26
CA PHE A 255 22.60 -11.45 -9.87
C PHE A 255 23.94 -11.39 -9.14
N GLU A 256 24.67 -10.31 -9.36
CA GLU A 256 25.87 -10.00 -8.58
C GLU A 256 25.45 -9.43 -7.23
N VAL A 257 25.81 -10.09 -6.13
CA VAL A 257 25.52 -9.65 -4.76
C VAL A 257 26.74 -8.92 -4.22
N VAL A 258 26.55 -7.67 -3.81
CA VAL A 258 27.61 -6.76 -3.39
C VAL A 258 27.20 -5.98 -2.14
N THR A 259 28.15 -5.30 -1.50
CA THR A 259 27.83 -4.31 -0.45
C THR A 259 27.41 -2.98 -1.07
N MET A 260 26.74 -2.13 -0.30
CA MET A 260 26.34 -0.80 -0.78
C MET A 260 27.55 0.06 -1.11
N GLU A 261 28.63 -0.07 -0.35
CA GLU A 261 29.89 0.64 -0.60
C GLU A 261 30.55 0.24 -1.93
N GLN A 262 30.39 -1.02 -2.34
CA GLN A 262 30.91 -1.49 -3.64
C GLN A 262 29.98 -1.04 -4.79
N ALA A 263 28.68 -0.99 -4.54
CA ALA A 263 27.68 -0.63 -5.54
C ALA A 263 27.62 0.88 -5.82
N ALA A 264 27.70 1.72 -4.79
CA ALA A 264 27.45 3.15 -4.90
C ALA A 264 28.30 3.88 -5.97
N PRO A 265 29.63 3.62 -6.11
CA PRO A 265 30.46 4.33 -7.10
C PRO A 265 30.13 4.01 -8.57
N ILE A 266 29.34 2.96 -8.83
CA ILE A 266 29.05 2.50 -10.19
C ILE A 266 27.57 2.47 -10.53
N ALA A 267 26.74 2.85 -9.58
CA ALA A 267 25.29 2.84 -9.73
C ALA A 267 24.77 4.08 -10.46
N ASP A 268 23.85 3.87 -11.39
CA ASP A 268 23.05 4.94 -12.02
C ASP A 268 21.71 5.13 -11.34
N ILE A 269 21.12 4.03 -10.82
CA ILE A 269 19.78 4.02 -10.21
C ILE A 269 19.83 3.15 -8.96
N PHE A 270 19.28 3.66 -7.86
CA PHE A 270 19.02 2.87 -6.66
C PHE A 270 17.53 2.59 -6.49
N VAL A 271 17.22 1.36 -6.10
CA VAL A 271 15.89 0.91 -5.73
C VAL A 271 15.96 0.31 -4.33
N THR A 272 15.25 0.89 -3.37
CA THR A 272 15.18 0.35 -2.01
C THR A 272 13.91 -0.49 -1.84
N ALA A 273 14.08 -1.72 -1.33
CA ALA A 273 13.00 -2.70 -1.15
C ALA A 273 13.13 -3.43 0.19
N THR A 274 13.61 -2.74 1.24
CA THR A 274 13.91 -3.33 2.55
C THR A 274 12.88 -3.02 3.62
N GLY A 275 12.03 -2.02 3.42
CA GLY A 275 11.15 -1.49 4.46
C GLY A 275 11.90 -0.83 5.65
N CYS A 276 13.19 -0.50 5.47
CA CYS A 276 14.05 0.10 6.50
C CYS A 276 14.49 1.50 6.08
N CYS A 277 14.80 2.35 7.06
CA CYS A 277 15.46 3.63 6.86
C CYS A 277 16.99 3.47 6.78
N ASP A 278 17.68 4.52 6.32
CA ASP A 278 19.13 4.65 6.28
C ASP A 278 19.88 3.57 5.46
N VAL A 279 19.19 2.94 4.52
CA VAL A 279 19.78 1.94 3.60
C VAL A 279 20.76 2.61 2.64
N ILE A 280 20.38 3.79 2.12
CA ILE A 280 21.23 4.66 1.33
C ILE A 280 21.44 5.94 2.13
N THR A 281 22.69 6.26 2.41
CA THR A 281 23.06 7.44 3.23
C THR A 281 23.80 8.46 2.37
N GLU A 282 24.03 9.66 2.91
CA GLU A 282 24.76 10.74 2.24
C GLU A 282 26.09 10.27 1.64
N ARG A 283 26.85 9.43 2.36
CA ARG A 283 28.14 8.90 1.87
C ARG A 283 27.99 8.09 0.57
N HIS A 284 26.86 7.42 0.39
CA HIS A 284 26.60 6.64 -0.83
C HIS A 284 26.26 7.57 -2.00
N PHE A 285 25.47 8.63 -1.76
CA PHE A 285 25.19 9.65 -2.76
C PHE A 285 26.42 10.43 -3.18
N LEU A 286 27.33 10.73 -2.24
CA LEU A 286 28.58 11.40 -2.55
C LEU A 286 29.57 10.52 -3.32
N ALA A 287 29.39 9.21 -3.30
CA ALA A 287 30.23 8.25 -4.00
C ALA A 287 29.78 7.96 -5.45
N MET A 288 28.57 8.41 -5.84
CA MET A 288 27.99 8.22 -7.19
C MET A 288 28.73 9.00 -8.28
#